data_c5afa5d20998a6f64877351c36c6b69a
#
_entry.id   c5afa5d20998a6f64877351c36c6b69a
#
_cell.length_a   1.000
_cell.length_b   1.000
_cell.length_c   1.000
_cell.angle_alpha   90.00
_cell.angle_beta   90.00
_cell.angle_gamma   90.00
#
_symmetry.space_group_name_H-M   'P 1'
#
loop_
_entity.id
_entity.type
_entity.pdbx_description
1 polymer ?
#
loop_
_entity_poly.entity_id
_entity_poly.type
_entity_poly.pdbx_seq_one_letter_code
_entity_poly.pdbx_strand_id
1 'polypeptide(L)'
;MRRVEEERDLLKKSRAVLCQGARVKYRFMNEHRHEYPLAMMCGVLQVARAGFYAWLQCPVSDRAKDDTRLLELIRHSYAASHGVYGARRVLGDLREAGESCGLHRVERPMQRHKIKAIRGCKKLRAIAGRPSIIAPNHLQREFTVDVPNKVWVTDITYIRTWQGWLYLAVVLDLYARKVVGWSMKPTLGRELALDALLMAVWRRKPQQRVLVHSDQGSQYGSDDFKRFCAAHNLEPSMSRRGNCWDNAVAESFFSSLKKERIQKRIYKTRDQARADVFDYIEAFYNRTRRHSHLGGISPEAFERASA
;
A
#
# COMPACT_ATOMS: atom_id res chain seq x y z
N MET A 1 48.50 44.96 -13.44
CA MET A 1 47.36 45.04 -14.40
C MET A 1 46.90 43.67 -14.83
N ARG A 2 47.71 42.82 -15.42
CA ARG A 2 47.34 41.45 -15.97
C ARG A 2 46.52 40.57 -14.99
N ARG A 3 46.90 40.51 -13.72
CA ARG A 3 46.19 39.68 -12.71
C ARG A 3 44.74 40.19 -12.43
N VAL A 4 44.50 41.47 -12.46
CA VAL A 4 43.17 42.08 -12.24
C VAL A 4 42.25 41.84 -13.45
N GLU A 5 42.82 41.83 -14.64
CA GLU A 5 42.08 41.51 -15.87
C GLU A 5 41.67 40.05 -15.92
N GLU A 6 42.59 39.12 -15.55
CA GLU A 6 42.31 37.68 -15.45
C GLU A 6 41.22 37.38 -14.40
N GLU A 7 41.26 38.05 -13.23
CA GLU A 7 40.26 37.93 -12.19
C GLU A 7 38.90 38.45 -12.61
N ARG A 8 38.86 39.58 -13.31
CA ARG A 8 37.60 40.15 -13.88
C ARG A 8 37.02 39.22 -14.94
N ASP A 9 37.82 38.62 -15.80
CA ASP A 9 37.36 37.72 -16.84
C ASP A 9 36.88 36.39 -16.26
N LEU A 10 37.55 35.87 -15.21
CA LEU A 10 37.11 34.70 -14.44
C LEU A 10 35.74 34.98 -13.75
N LEU A 11 35.58 36.15 -13.14
CA LEU A 11 34.30 36.57 -12.53
C LEU A 11 33.15 36.61 -13.55
N LYS A 12 33.40 37.14 -14.75
CA LYS A 12 32.39 37.13 -15.83
C LYS A 12 32.01 35.69 -16.23
N LYS A 13 32.97 34.82 -16.47
CA LYS A 13 32.76 33.42 -16.84
C LYS A 13 32.07 32.61 -15.71
N SER A 14 32.44 32.88 -14.45
CA SER A 14 31.92 32.14 -13.31
C SER A 14 30.56 32.60 -12.79
N ARG A 15 29.99 33.68 -13.35
CA ARG A 15 28.74 34.31 -12.88
C ARG A 15 27.59 33.30 -12.69
N ALA A 16 27.43 32.35 -13.59
CA ALA A 16 26.40 31.31 -13.53
C ALA A 16 26.62 30.26 -12.40
N VAL A 17 27.86 30.13 -11.91
CA VAL A 17 28.21 29.10 -10.91
C VAL A 17 28.49 29.67 -9.52
N LEU A 18 28.60 31.02 -9.37
CA LEU A 18 28.90 31.66 -8.08
C LEU A 18 27.89 31.30 -6.97
N CYS A 19 26.60 31.27 -7.30
CA CYS A 19 25.53 30.92 -6.36
C CYS A 19 25.24 29.43 -6.28
N GLN A 20 25.99 28.57 -6.97
CA GLN A 20 25.78 27.14 -7.00
C GLN A 20 26.58 26.42 -5.89
N GLY A 21 26.19 25.17 -5.59
CA GLY A 21 26.88 24.35 -4.61
C GLY A 21 28.34 24.03 -5.01
N ALA A 22 29.17 23.69 -4.02
CA ALA A 22 30.62 23.47 -4.20
C ALA A 22 30.98 22.50 -5.34
N ARG A 23 30.19 21.45 -5.58
CA ARG A 23 30.42 20.48 -6.66
C ARG A 23 30.35 21.11 -8.07
N VAL A 24 29.42 22.05 -8.29
CA VAL A 24 29.30 22.74 -9.58
C VAL A 24 30.50 23.67 -9.77
N LYS A 25 30.89 24.35 -8.70
CA LYS A 25 32.10 25.20 -8.66
C LYS A 25 33.36 24.37 -8.97
N TYR A 26 33.52 23.19 -8.35
CA TYR A 26 34.67 22.30 -8.62
C TYR A 26 34.68 21.76 -10.05
N ARG A 27 33.54 21.47 -10.65
CA ARG A 27 33.45 21.09 -12.07
C ARG A 27 33.95 22.24 -12.96
N PHE A 28 33.45 23.44 -12.74
CA PHE A 28 33.88 24.64 -13.45
C PHE A 28 35.39 24.87 -13.29
N MET A 29 35.95 24.71 -12.07
CA MET A 29 37.41 24.81 -11.83
C MET A 29 38.19 23.77 -12.63
N ASN A 30 37.70 22.55 -12.70
CA ASN A 30 38.36 21.48 -13.45
C ASN A 30 38.37 21.73 -14.98
N GLU A 31 37.27 22.29 -15.51
CA GLU A 31 37.14 22.66 -16.92
C GLU A 31 38.06 23.81 -17.29
N HIS A 32 38.30 24.77 -16.38
CA HIS A 32 39.08 25.98 -16.62
C HIS A 32 40.47 25.98 -15.97
N ARG A 33 40.95 24.86 -15.42
CA ARG A 33 42.23 24.78 -14.69
C ARG A 33 43.46 25.05 -15.59
N HIS A 34 43.29 24.98 -16.89
CA HIS A 34 44.35 25.30 -17.89
C HIS A 34 44.39 26.79 -18.25
N GLU A 35 43.31 27.53 -17.99
CA GLU A 35 43.20 28.93 -18.32
C GLU A 35 43.54 29.85 -17.11
N TYR A 36 43.23 29.40 -15.90
CA TYR A 36 43.38 30.23 -14.69
C TYR A 36 44.10 29.48 -13.56
N PRO A 37 44.94 30.19 -12.76
CA PRO A 37 45.56 29.61 -11.58
C PRO A 37 44.53 29.13 -10.59
N LEU A 38 44.73 27.92 -10.02
CA LEU A 38 43.79 27.29 -9.08
C LEU A 38 43.51 28.16 -7.82
N ALA A 39 44.58 28.83 -7.33
CA ALA A 39 44.44 29.73 -6.16
C ALA A 39 43.49 30.90 -6.44
N MET A 40 43.53 31.47 -7.65
CA MET A 40 42.64 32.55 -8.07
C MET A 40 41.19 32.06 -8.17
N MET A 41 40.98 30.89 -8.79
CA MET A 41 39.64 30.29 -8.88
C MET A 41 39.08 29.97 -7.52
N CYS A 42 39.85 29.46 -6.60
CA CYS A 42 39.42 29.20 -5.20
C CYS A 42 38.94 30.48 -4.48
N GLY A 43 39.72 31.57 -4.65
CA GLY A 43 39.36 32.88 -4.08
C GLY A 43 38.05 33.44 -4.65
N VAL A 44 37.96 33.49 -5.98
CA VAL A 44 36.75 34.02 -6.67
C VAL A 44 35.50 33.17 -6.39
N LEU A 45 35.62 31.87 -6.39
CA LEU A 45 34.47 30.95 -6.16
C LEU A 45 34.20 30.71 -4.69
N GLN A 46 35.02 31.24 -3.78
CA GLN A 46 34.92 31.04 -2.31
C GLN A 46 34.82 29.56 -1.93
N VAL A 47 35.78 28.75 -2.40
CA VAL A 47 35.91 27.34 -2.09
C VAL A 47 37.32 26.98 -1.61
N ALA A 48 37.41 26.00 -0.73
CA ALA A 48 38.71 25.52 -0.22
C ALA A 48 39.45 24.71 -1.28
N ARG A 49 40.76 24.97 -1.44
CA ARG A 49 41.67 24.23 -2.36
C ARG A 49 41.71 22.74 -2.01
N ALA A 50 41.77 22.38 -0.74
CA ALA A 50 41.73 21.00 -0.27
C ALA A 50 40.43 20.30 -0.69
N GLY A 51 39.28 21.00 -0.64
CA GLY A 51 37.98 20.48 -1.09
C GLY A 51 37.94 20.15 -2.59
N PHE A 52 38.65 20.96 -3.42
CA PHE A 52 38.74 20.68 -4.84
C PHE A 52 39.55 19.41 -5.13
N TYR A 53 40.70 19.23 -4.47
CA TYR A 53 41.50 18.02 -4.64
C TYR A 53 40.84 16.77 -4.11
N ALA A 54 40.14 16.87 -2.96
CA ALA A 54 39.34 15.77 -2.44
C ALA A 54 38.19 15.39 -3.41
N TRP A 55 37.56 16.39 -4.05
CA TRP A 55 36.55 16.15 -5.08
C TRP A 55 37.14 15.51 -6.35
N LEU A 56 38.36 15.87 -6.76
CA LEU A 56 39.05 15.22 -7.91
C LEU A 56 39.30 13.73 -7.65
N GLN A 57 39.69 13.38 -6.43
CA GLN A 57 39.91 11.98 -6.05
C GLN A 57 38.61 11.20 -5.88
N CYS A 58 37.56 11.83 -5.34
CA CYS A 58 36.27 11.20 -5.10
C CYS A 58 35.13 12.11 -5.56
N PRO A 59 34.82 12.19 -6.88
CA PRO A 59 33.79 13.08 -7.43
C PRO A 59 32.38 12.76 -6.92
N VAL A 60 32.14 11.50 -6.55
CA VAL A 60 30.89 11.01 -5.97
C VAL A 60 31.12 10.69 -4.50
N SER A 61 30.55 11.48 -3.60
CA SER A 61 30.64 11.20 -2.15
C SER A 61 30.01 9.86 -1.78
N ASP A 62 30.49 9.23 -0.72
CA ASP A 62 29.93 7.95 -0.25
C ASP A 62 28.45 8.07 0.09
N ARG A 63 28.02 9.21 0.61
CA ARG A 63 26.61 9.50 0.80
C ARG A 63 25.80 9.49 -0.50
N ALA A 64 26.36 10.00 -1.60
CA ALA A 64 25.67 9.99 -2.89
C ALA A 64 25.61 8.59 -3.50
N LYS A 65 26.64 7.77 -3.28
CA LYS A 65 26.63 6.35 -3.65
C LYS A 65 25.55 5.59 -2.86
N ASP A 66 25.50 5.81 -1.55
CA ASP A 66 24.51 5.19 -0.66
C ASP A 66 23.07 5.66 -0.97
N ASP A 67 22.88 6.95 -1.30
CA ASP A 67 21.58 7.47 -1.74
C ASP A 67 21.13 6.83 -3.08
N THR A 68 22.06 6.50 -3.98
CA THR A 68 21.76 5.77 -5.24
C THR A 68 21.33 4.34 -4.93
N ARG A 69 22.10 3.63 -4.10
CA ARG A 69 21.78 2.28 -3.64
C ARG A 69 20.42 2.23 -2.95
N LEU A 70 20.17 3.16 -2.06
CA LEU A 70 18.89 3.28 -1.34
C LEU A 70 17.71 3.53 -2.30
N LEU A 71 17.91 4.33 -3.35
CA LEU A 71 16.88 4.57 -4.37
C LEU A 71 16.50 3.28 -5.12
N GLU A 72 17.44 2.42 -5.40
CA GLU A 72 17.17 1.11 -6.03
C GLU A 72 16.32 0.22 -5.13
N LEU A 73 16.64 0.15 -3.85
CA LEU A 73 15.85 -0.59 -2.86
C LEU A 73 14.44 -0.02 -2.72
N ILE A 74 14.30 1.31 -2.71
CA ILE A 74 13.00 1.99 -2.71
C ILE A 74 12.17 1.61 -3.95
N ARG A 75 12.79 1.60 -5.14
CA ARG A 75 12.14 1.21 -6.39
C ARG A 75 11.69 -0.24 -6.37
N HIS A 76 12.52 -1.13 -5.83
CA HIS A 76 12.21 -2.55 -5.68
C HIS A 76 10.98 -2.76 -4.77
N SER A 77 10.98 -2.19 -3.56
CA SER A 77 9.83 -2.25 -2.64
C SER A 77 8.55 -1.64 -3.27
N TYR A 78 8.69 -0.50 -3.95
CA TYR A 78 7.57 0.14 -4.64
C TYR A 78 7.00 -0.74 -5.77
N ALA A 79 7.84 -1.39 -6.57
CA ALA A 79 7.42 -2.30 -7.63
C ALA A 79 6.78 -3.57 -7.06
N ALA A 80 7.38 -4.18 -6.03
CA ALA A 80 6.85 -5.37 -5.35
C ALA A 80 5.46 -5.12 -4.75
N SER A 81 5.20 -3.89 -4.28
CA SER A 81 3.88 -3.47 -3.80
C SER A 81 2.92 -3.02 -4.92
N HIS A 82 3.26 -3.21 -6.19
CA HIS A 82 2.48 -2.74 -7.34
C HIS A 82 2.16 -1.22 -7.30
N GLY A 83 3.07 -0.43 -6.74
CA GLY A 83 2.90 1.02 -6.61
C GLY A 83 1.95 1.47 -5.49
N VAL A 84 1.56 0.58 -4.60
CA VAL A 84 0.64 0.86 -3.49
C VAL A 84 1.35 1.55 -2.32
N TYR A 85 2.63 1.23 -2.10
CA TYR A 85 3.35 1.70 -0.92
C TYR A 85 3.83 3.14 -1.04
N GLY A 86 3.52 3.94 -0.01
CA GLY A 86 4.14 5.24 0.24
C GLY A 86 5.35 5.10 1.16
N ALA A 87 6.05 6.20 1.40
CA ALA A 87 7.32 6.23 2.12
C ALA A 87 7.35 5.48 3.47
N ARG A 88 6.26 5.52 4.24
CA ARG A 88 6.19 4.80 5.54
C ARG A 88 6.21 3.29 5.39
N ARG A 89 5.49 2.73 4.40
CA ARG A 89 5.47 1.29 4.14
C ARG A 89 6.76 0.83 3.49
N VAL A 90 7.30 1.61 2.54
CA VAL A 90 8.62 1.38 1.96
C VAL A 90 9.70 1.37 3.04
N LEU A 91 9.67 2.31 3.99
CA LEU A 91 10.60 2.30 5.12
C LEU A 91 10.48 1.02 5.96
N GLY A 92 9.26 0.49 6.13
CA GLY A 92 9.04 -0.79 6.78
C GLY A 92 9.76 -1.94 6.07
N ASP A 93 9.64 -2.04 4.74
CA ASP A 93 10.32 -3.05 3.93
C ASP A 93 11.85 -2.93 4.01
N LEU A 94 12.35 -1.68 3.93
CA LEU A 94 13.79 -1.41 4.05
C LEU A 94 14.35 -1.85 5.41
N ARG A 95 13.63 -1.59 6.49
CA ARG A 95 14.02 -2.01 7.84
C ARG A 95 14.02 -3.52 8.01
N GLU A 96 13.05 -4.21 7.44
CA GLU A 96 13.03 -5.68 7.41
C GLU A 96 14.20 -6.26 6.60
N ALA A 97 14.61 -5.56 5.54
CA ALA A 97 15.83 -5.89 4.78
C ALA A 97 17.14 -5.51 5.49
N GLY A 98 17.08 -5.01 6.75
CA GLY A 98 18.25 -4.64 7.54
C GLY A 98 18.77 -3.22 7.31
N GLU A 99 18.06 -2.36 6.55
CA GLU A 99 18.50 -0.99 6.29
C GLU A 99 18.22 -0.05 7.47
N SER A 100 19.27 0.60 7.96
CA SER A 100 19.17 1.63 9.00
C SER A 100 19.02 3.01 8.38
N CYS A 101 17.79 3.43 8.09
CA CYS A 101 17.53 4.76 7.56
C CYS A 101 16.28 5.40 8.19
N GLY A 102 16.25 6.74 8.22
CA GLY A 102 15.09 7.51 8.68
C GLY A 102 14.09 7.79 7.56
N LEU A 103 12.86 8.13 7.94
CA LEU A 103 11.75 8.39 7.00
C LEU A 103 12.11 9.43 5.93
N HIS A 104 12.78 10.52 6.29
CA HIS A 104 13.18 11.56 5.33
C HIS A 104 14.18 11.09 4.27
N ARG A 105 15.00 10.07 4.58
CA ARG A 105 15.90 9.46 3.57
C ARG A 105 15.14 8.63 2.55
N VAL A 106 13.92 8.23 2.83
CA VAL A 106 13.02 7.55 1.88
C VAL A 106 12.13 8.57 1.17
N GLU A 107 11.55 9.53 1.88
CA GLU A 107 10.63 10.53 1.32
C GLU A 107 11.30 11.41 0.25
N ARG A 108 12.51 11.92 0.52
CA ARG A 108 13.23 12.82 -0.41
C ARG A 108 13.52 12.18 -1.78
N PRO A 109 14.11 10.96 -1.87
CA PRO A 109 14.28 10.26 -3.14
C PRO A 109 12.95 9.99 -3.83
N MET A 110 11.93 9.51 -3.12
CA MET A 110 10.61 9.27 -3.70
C MET A 110 10.00 10.54 -4.31
N GLN A 111 10.09 11.68 -3.62
CA GLN A 111 9.62 12.96 -4.15
C GLN A 111 10.42 13.41 -5.37
N ARG A 112 11.76 13.36 -5.29
CA ARG A 112 12.68 13.77 -6.38
C ARG A 112 12.44 12.95 -7.65
N HIS A 113 12.22 11.65 -7.51
CA HIS A 113 11.99 10.73 -8.62
C HIS A 113 10.50 10.52 -8.96
N LYS A 114 9.61 11.35 -8.40
CA LYS A 114 8.17 11.32 -8.64
C LYS A 114 7.52 9.95 -8.35
N ILE A 115 8.09 9.18 -7.43
CA ILE A 115 7.54 7.90 -6.95
C ILE A 115 6.40 8.21 -5.97
N LYS A 116 5.17 7.96 -6.36
CA LYS A 116 3.98 8.29 -5.58
C LYS A 116 3.10 7.08 -5.36
N ALA A 117 2.70 6.85 -4.10
CA ALA A 117 1.71 5.82 -3.80
C ALA A 117 0.40 6.06 -4.55
N ILE A 118 -0.21 4.96 -4.95
CA ILE A 118 -1.51 4.96 -5.59
C ILE A 118 -2.57 5.54 -4.64
N ARG A 119 -3.22 6.63 -5.04
CA ARG A 119 -4.34 7.24 -4.31
C ARG A 119 -5.64 7.01 -5.06
N GLY A 120 -6.69 6.51 -4.36
CA GLY A 120 -8.03 6.40 -4.93
C GLY A 120 -8.80 7.72 -4.88
N CYS A 121 -9.74 7.92 -5.82
CA CYS A 121 -10.69 9.03 -5.77
C CYS A 121 -11.79 8.79 -4.73
N LYS A 122 -12.32 9.85 -4.11
CA LYS A 122 -13.54 9.76 -3.28
C LYS A 122 -14.74 9.45 -4.17
N LYS A 123 -15.57 8.46 -3.79
CA LYS A 123 -16.82 8.14 -4.48
C LYS A 123 -18.03 8.67 -3.71
N LEU A 124 -19.07 9.04 -4.44
CA LEU A 124 -20.41 9.33 -3.90
C LEU A 124 -21.05 8.04 -3.37
N ARG A 125 -21.84 8.14 -2.30
CA ARG A 125 -22.51 7.00 -1.66
C ARG A 125 -23.72 6.57 -2.49
N ALA A 126 -23.92 5.23 -2.61
CA ALA A 126 -25.13 4.64 -3.18
C ALA A 126 -26.10 4.24 -2.08
N ILE A 127 -27.40 4.25 -2.38
CA ILE A 127 -28.50 3.91 -1.45
C ILE A 127 -28.82 2.42 -1.63
N ALA A 128 -28.89 1.66 -0.53
CA ALA A 128 -29.18 0.22 -0.52
C ALA A 128 -30.67 -0.09 -0.32
N GLY A 129 -31.13 -1.24 -0.87
CA GLY A 129 -32.51 -1.76 -0.74
C GLY A 129 -32.85 -2.33 0.65
N ARG A 130 -34.11 -2.79 0.86
CA ARG A 130 -34.62 -3.29 2.17
C ARG A 130 -34.47 -4.82 2.28
N PRO A 131 -33.96 -5.35 3.41
CA PRO A 131 -33.94 -6.78 3.71
C PRO A 131 -35.25 -7.27 4.34
N SER A 132 -35.52 -8.57 4.26
CA SER A 132 -36.76 -9.19 4.76
C SER A 132 -36.68 -9.75 6.19
N ILE A 133 -35.53 -10.20 6.67
CA ILE A 133 -35.32 -10.79 8.01
C ILE A 133 -34.01 -10.24 8.59
N ILE A 134 -34.02 -9.86 9.87
CA ILE A 134 -32.88 -9.22 10.55
C ILE A 134 -32.44 -10.09 11.73
N ALA A 135 -31.17 -10.49 11.79
CA ALA A 135 -30.56 -11.07 12.98
C ALA A 135 -30.13 -9.98 13.98
N PRO A 136 -30.10 -10.22 15.30
CA PRO A 136 -29.62 -9.24 16.27
C PRO A 136 -28.16 -8.88 16.05
N ASN A 137 -27.78 -7.64 16.39
CA ASN A 137 -26.38 -7.20 16.32
C ASN A 137 -25.64 -7.63 17.58
N HIS A 138 -24.89 -8.74 17.48
CA HIS A 138 -24.07 -9.25 18.56
C HIS A 138 -22.64 -8.67 18.54
N LEU A 139 -22.18 -8.10 17.42
CA LEU A 139 -20.82 -7.55 17.32
C LEU A 139 -20.63 -6.24 18.06
N GLN A 140 -21.67 -5.38 18.13
CA GLN A 140 -21.68 -4.10 18.86
C GLN A 140 -20.47 -3.19 18.62
N ARG A 141 -19.81 -3.29 17.44
CA ARG A 141 -18.56 -2.59 17.06
C ARG A 141 -17.32 -3.02 17.83
N GLU A 142 -17.32 -4.14 18.49
CA GLU A 142 -16.12 -4.71 19.08
C GLU A 142 -15.27 -5.38 18.00
N PHE A 143 -14.45 -4.56 17.34
CA PHE A 143 -13.59 -5.03 16.24
C PHE A 143 -12.20 -5.52 16.71
N THR A 144 -11.92 -5.49 18.00
CA THR A 144 -10.72 -6.04 18.60
C THR A 144 -11.01 -7.43 19.11
N VAL A 145 -10.35 -8.43 18.55
CA VAL A 145 -10.55 -9.84 18.85
C VAL A 145 -9.21 -10.46 19.20
N ASP A 146 -9.15 -11.21 20.28
CA ASP A 146 -7.91 -11.72 20.88
C ASP A 146 -7.42 -13.03 20.26
N VAL A 147 -8.31 -13.79 19.61
CA VAL A 147 -8.02 -15.11 19.06
C VAL A 147 -8.60 -15.26 17.64
N PRO A 148 -7.95 -16.06 16.77
CA PRO A 148 -8.48 -16.32 15.43
C PRO A 148 -9.78 -17.12 15.48
N ASN A 149 -10.58 -16.98 14.44
CA ASN A 149 -11.85 -17.70 14.25
C ASN A 149 -12.92 -17.47 15.34
N LYS A 150 -12.86 -16.36 16.07
CA LYS A 150 -13.90 -15.95 17.03
C LYS A 150 -14.98 -15.12 16.35
N VAL A 151 -14.59 -14.21 15.48
CA VAL A 151 -15.50 -13.32 14.75
C VAL A 151 -15.06 -13.19 13.30
N TRP A 152 -15.96 -13.52 12.40
CA TRP A 152 -15.81 -13.26 10.96
C TRP A 152 -16.75 -12.16 10.52
N VAL A 153 -16.31 -11.29 9.63
CA VAL A 153 -17.14 -10.30 8.95
C VAL A 153 -17.25 -10.67 7.48
N THR A 154 -18.47 -10.53 6.94
CA THR A 154 -18.73 -10.81 5.53
C THR A 154 -19.47 -9.65 4.88
N ASP A 155 -19.16 -9.40 3.61
CA ASP A 155 -19.79 -8.36 2.82
C ASP A 155 -19.62 -8.66 1.32
N ILE A 156 -20.44 -8.01 0.49
CA ILE A 156 -20.45 -8.19 -0.95
C ILE A 156 -20.15 -6.88 -1.66
N THR A 157 -19.29 -6.95 -2.67
CA THR A 157 -19.05 -5.83 -3.58
C THR A 157 -19.23 -6.25 -5.03
N TYR A 158 -19.25 -5.27 -5.93
CA TYR A 158 -19.39 -5.50 -7.36
C TYR A 158 -18.23 -4.88 -8.14
N ILE A 159 -17.84 -5.55 -9.21
CA ILE A 159 -16.75 -5.21 -10.12
C ILE A 159 -17.32 -5.07 -11.51
N ARG A 160 -17.05 -3.95 -12.17
CA ARG A 160 -17.51 -3.70 -13.53
C ARG A 160 -16.55 -4.32 -14.54
N THR A 161 -17.11 -5.09 -15.48
CA THR A 161 -16.39 -5.60 -16.65
C THR A 161 -17.17 -5.25 -17.93
N TRP A 162 -16.58 -5.41 -19.12
CA TRP A 162 -17.33 -5.24 -20.36
C TRP A 162 -18.41 -6.31 -20.57
N GLN A 163 -18.22 -7.51 -19.96
CA GLN A 163 -19.22 -8.58 -19.96
C GLN A 163 -20.35 -8.38 -18.92
N GLY A 164 -20.39 -7.23 -18.22
CA GLY A 164 -21.33 -6.93 -17.17
C GLY A 164 -20.71 -7.03 -15.77
N TRP A 165 -21.58 -7.12 -14.75
CA TRP A 165 -21.15 -7.15 -13.36
C TRP A 165 -20.55 -8.50 -12.96
N LEU A 166 -19.56 -8.45 -12.10
CA LEU A 166 -19.03 -9.57 -11.34
C LEU A 166 -19.14 -9.21 -9.86
N TYR A 167 -19.80 -10.04 -9.08
CA TYR A 167 -20.00 -9.87 -7.66
C TYR A 167 -18.95 -10.64 -6.89
N LEU A 168 -18.41 -10.05 -5.84
CA LEU A 168 -17.42 -10.64 -4.95
C LEU A 168 -17.95 -10.62 -3.52
N ALA A 169 -18.15 -11.78 -2.92
CA ALA A 169 -18.34 -11.94 -1.48
C ALA A 169 -17.00 -12.27 -0.82
N VAL A 170 -16.75 -11.72 0.36
CA VAL A 170 -15.57 -12.02 1.18
C VAL A 170 -15.96 -12.32 2.61
N VAL A 171 -15.16 -13.15 3.26
CA VAL A 171 -15.18 -13.43 4.69
C VAL A 171 -13.84 -13.08 5.27
N LEU A 172 -13.79 -12.15 6.23
CA LEU A 172 -12.57 -11.72 6.90
C LEU A 172 -12.59 -12.16 8.36
N ASP A 173 -11.52 -12.73 8.83
CA ASP A 173 -11.28 -12.95 10.26
C ASP A 173 -10.87 -11.63 10.92
N LEU A 174 -11.60 -11.19 11.93
CA LEU A 174 -11.33 -9.93 12.62
C LEU A 174 -10.01 -9.92 13.37
N TYR A 175 -9.52 -11.07 13.83
CA TYR A 175 -8.27 -11.19 14.55
C TYR A 175 -7.08 -10.66 13.73
N ALA A 176 -6.86 -11.25 12.58
CA ALA A 176 -5.72 -10.91 11.71
C ALA A 176 -6.10 -10.05 10.50
N ARG A 177 -7.37 -9.64 10.36
CA ARG A 177 -7.87 -8.95 9.16
C ARG A 177 -7.64 -9.76 7.87
N LYS A 178 -7.49 -11.07 7.98
CA LYS A 178 -7.21 -12.00 6.89
C LYS A 178 -8.48 -12.37 6.15
N VAL A 179 -8.44 -12.37 4.83
CA VAL A 179 -9.51 -12.91 4.01
C VAL A 179 -9.40 -14.44 4.08
N VAL A 180 -10.34 -15.08 4.76
CA VAL A 180 -10.38 -16.53 5.00
C VAL A 180 -11.26 -17.28 4.00
N GLY A 181 -12.23 -16.57 3.39
CA GLY A 181 -13.07 -17.12 2.33
C GLY A 181 -13.53 -16.04 1.36
N TRP A 182 -13.76 -16.41 0.13
CA TRP A 182 -14.31 -15.52 -0.90
C TRP A 182 -14.93 -16.31 -2.04
N SER A 183 -15.86 -15.67 -2.76
CA SER A 183 -16.50 -16.23 -3.95
C SER A 183 -16.80 -15.13 -4.96
N MET A 184 -16.80 -15.47 -6.25
CA MET A 184 -17.12 -14.53 -7.32
C MET A 184 -18.11 -15.15 -8.32
N LYS A 185 -19.26 -14.47 -8.52
CA LYS A 185 -20.31 -14.90 -9.46
C LYS A 185 -20.81 -13.75 -10.35
N PRO A 186 -21.36 -14.05 -11.53
CA PRO A 186 -21.95 -13.03 -12.40
C PRO A 186 -23.30 -12.52 -11.89
N THR A 187 -23.90 -13.18 -10.91
CA THR A 187 -25.20 -12.88 -10.33
C THR A 187 -25.09 -12.65 -8.83
N LEU A 188 -25.95 -11.78 -8.32
CA LEU A 188 -26.03 -11.47 -6.88
C LEU A 188 -27.06 -12.42 -6.22
N GLY A 189 -26.75 -13.71 -6.16
CA GLY A 189 -27.56 -14.72 -5.51
C GLY A 189 -27.06 -15.06 -4.10
N ARG A 190 -27.87 -15.82 -3.35
CA ARG A 190 -27.51 -16.35 -2.01
C ARG A 190 -26.31 -17.29 -2.06
N GLU A 191 -26.13 -18.01 -3.16
CA GLU A 191 -25.01 -18.93 -3.38
C GLU A 191 -23.66 -18.22 -3.34
N LEU A 192 -23.62 -16.92 -3.65
CA LEU A 192 -22.39 -16.12 -3.61
C LEU A 192 -21.84 -16.02 -2.17
N ALA A 193 -22.71 -15.72 -1.20
CA ALA A 193 -22.35 -15.61 0.21
C ALA A 193 -22.05 -16.99 0.82
N LEU A 194 -22.86 -18.00 0.48
CA LEU A 194 -22.69 -19.39 0.95
C LEU A 194 -21.38 -19.99 0.50
N ASP A 195 -20.98 -19.82 -0.77
CA ASP A 195 -19.69 -20.33 -1.27
C ASP A 195 -18.49 -19.66 -0.57
N ALA A 196 -18.58 -18.36 -0.30
CA ALA A 196 -17.54 -17.65 0.44
C ALA A 196 -17.40 -18.17 1.88
N LEU A 197 -18.53 -18.42 2.56
CA LEU A 197 -18.54 -19.03 3.89
C LEU A 197 -18.05 -20.47 3.88
N LEU A 198 -18.46 -21.26 2.89
CA LEU A 198 -18.02 -22.64 2.73
C LEU A 198 -16.50 -22.71 2.60
N MET A 199 -15.91 -21.84 1.76
CA MET A 199 -14.45 -21.74 1.66
C MET A 199 -13.81 -21.39 3.00
N ALA A 200 -14.38 -20.45 3.76
CA ALA A 200 -13.87 -20.06 5.07
C ALA A 200 -13.90 -21.22 6.06
N VAL A 201 -15.02 -21.96 6.14
CA VAL A 201 -15.17 -23.14 7.00
C VAL A 201 -14.17 -24.22 6.64
N TRP A 202 -14.01 -24.54 5.36
CA TRP A 202 -13.05 -25.56 4.89
C TRP A 202 -11.59 -25.21 5.18
N ARG A 203 -11.24 -23.94 5.03
CA ARG A 203 -9.88 -23.46 5.30
C ARG A 203 -9.56 -23.40 6.79
N ARG A 204 -10.55 -23.01 7.61
CA ARG A 204 -10.33 -22.71 9.03
C ARG A 204 -10.72 -23.85 9.95
N LYS A 205 -11.66 -24.70 9.56
CA LYS A 205 -12.18 -25.84 10.33
C LYS A 205 -12.44 -25.47 11.80
N PRO A 206 -13.25 -24.41 12.08
CA PRO A 206 -13.41 -23.89 13.42
C PRO A 206 -13.98 -24.94 14.36
N GLN A 207 -13.32 -25.17 15.50
CA GLN A 207 -13.77 -26.11 16.53
C GLN A 207 -14.77 -25.46 17.48
N GLN A 208 -14.74 -24.15 17.60
CA GLN A 208 -15.62 -23.35 18.44
C GLN A 208 -16.63 -22.58 17.59
N ARG A 209 -17.65 -22.04 18.26
CA ARG A 209 -18.66 -21.21 17.64
C ARG A 209 -18.05 -19.90 17.13
N VAL A 210 -18.30 -19.57 15.87
CA VAL A 210 -17.80 -18.35 15.22
C VAL A 210 -18.96 -17.37 14.99
N LEU A 211 -18.85 -16.15 15.47
CA LEU A 211 -19.79 -15.07 15.15
C LEU A 211 -19.55 -14.60 13.71
N VAL A 212 -20.56 -14.71 12.84
CA VAL A 212 -20.51 -14.22 11.45
C VAL A 212 -21.33 -12.95 11.31
N HIS A 213 -20.67 -11.82 11.23
CA HIS A 213 -21.31 -10.52 11.11
C HIS A 213 -21.40 -10.04 9.65
N SER A 214 -22.60 -9.62 9.23
CA SER A 214 -22.89 -9.11 7.89
C SER A 214 -23.68 -7.80 7.93
N ASP A 215 -23.79 -7.14 6.78
CA ASP A 215 -24.82 -6.15 6.56
C ASP A 215 -26.23 -6.80 6.47
N GLN A 216 -27.27 -5.95 6.34
CA GLN A 216 -28.65 -6.43 6.16
C GLN A 216 -28.97 -6.78 4.69
N GLY A 217 -28.01 -7.35 3.95
CA GLY A 217 -28.25 -7.83 2.58
C GLY A 217 -29.23 -9.00 2.56
N SER A 218 -30.09 -9.07 1.53
CA SER A 218 -31.09 -10.16 1.38
C SER A 218 -30.45 -11.55 1.32
N GLN A 219 -29.20 -11.65 0.87
CA GLN A 219 -28.40 -12.89 0.78
C GLN A 219 -28.18 -13.51 2.17
N TYR A 220 -27.92 -12.67 3.16
CA TYR A 220 -27.63 -13.07 4.56
C TYR A 220 -28.89 -13.33 5.38
N GLY A 221 -30.06 -12.81 4.95
CA GLY A 221 -31.34 -13.05 5.59
C GLY A 221 -32.07 -14.32 5.12
N SER A 222 -31.47 -15.10 4.20
CA SER A 222 -32.12 -16.29 3.65
C SER A 222 -32.11 -17.47 4.63
N ASP A 223 -33.13 -18.35 4.52
CA ASP A 223 -33.21 -19.56 5.36
C ASP A 223 -32.06 -20.54 5.07
N ASP A 224 -31.57 -20.57 3.81
CA ASP A 224 -30.40 -21.38 3.44
C ASP A 224 -29.14 -20.89 4.17
N PHE A 225 -28.96 -19.56 4.31
CA PHE A 225 -27.83 -18.99 5.05
C PHE A 225 -27.90 -19.37 6.54
N LYS A 226 -29.09 -19.30 7.16
CA LYS A 226 -29.30 -19.69 8.55
C LYS A 226 -29.04 -21.18 8.76
N ARG A 227 -29.56 -22.06 7.88
CA ARG A 227 -29.34 -23.50 7.93
C ARG A 227 -27.85 -23.85 7.80
N PHE A 228 -27.17 -23.17 6.85
CA PHE A 228 -25.72 -23.35 6.70
C PHE A 228 -24.97 -22.94 7.97
N CYS A 229 -25.27 -21.78 8.54
CA CYS A 229 -24.65 -21.34 9.79
C CYS A 229 -24.87 -22.33 10.93
N ALA A 230 -26.11 -22.81 11.12
CA ALA A 230 -26.42 -23.79 12.15
C ALA A 230 -25.67 -25.13 11.99
N ALA A 231 -25.52 -25.59 10.73
CA ALA A 231 -24.80 -26.83 10.41
C ALA A 231 -23.26 -26.76 10.63
N HIS A 232 -22.70 -25.54 10.68
CA HIS A 232 -21.26 -25.32 10.75
C HIS A 232 -20.77 -24.56 12.00
N ASN A 233 -21.53 -24.56 13.07
CA ASN A 233 -21.23 -23.82 14.33
C ASN A 233 -21.00 -22.30 14.11
N LEU A 234 -21.72 -21.71 13.17
CA LEU A 234 -21.65 -20.27 12.90
C LEU A 234 -22.86 -19.58 13.51
N GLU A 235 -22.63 -18.43 14.16
CA GLU A 235 -23.69 -17.60 14.74
C GLU A 235 -23.88 -16.35 13.88
N PRO A 236 -25.02 -16.19 13.18
CA PRO A 236 -25.28 -15.02 12.38
C PRO A 236 -25.53 -13.77 13.26
N SER A 237 -24.91 -12.65 12.88
CA SER A 237 -25.10 -11.34 13.44
C SER A 237 -25.24 -10.33 12.32
N MET A 238 -26.17 -9.36 12.45
CA MET A 238 -26.37 -8.35 11.42
C MET A 238 -26.19 -6.94 11.96
N SER A 239 -25.60 -6.07 11.14
CA SER A 239 -25.47 -4.65 11.45
C SER A 239 -26.83 -3.97 11.60
N ARG A 240 -26.89 -2.88 12.37
CA ARG A 240 -28.09 -2.06 12.47
C ARG A 240 -28.39 -1.37 11.14
N ARG A 241 -29.67 -1.19 10.86
CA ARG A 241 -30.12 -0.57 9.61
C ARG A 241 -29.54 0.82 9.42
N GLY A 242 -28.95 1.05 8.25
CA GLY A 242 -28.36 2.36 7.90
C GLY A 242 -27.06 2.69 8.64
N ASN A 243 -26.54 1.76 9.45
CA ASN A 243 -25.33 1.97 10.21
C ASN A 243 -24.12 1.29 9.53
N CYS A 244 -23.45 2.05 8.66
CA CYS A 244 -22.25 1.59 7.96
C CYS A 244 -21.05 1.33 8.90
N TRP A 245 -21.06 1.85 10.12
CA TRP A 245 -19.95 1.66 11.07
C TRP A 245 -19.90 0.23 11.61
N ASP A 246 -21.00 -0.50 11.58
CA ASP A 246 -21.08 -1.84 12.12
C ASP A 246 -20.34 -2.87 11.23
N ASN A 247 -20.03 -2.55 9.93
CA ASN A 247 -19.26 -3.39 9.01
C ASN A 247 -17.98 -2.71 8.46
N ALA A 248 -17.41 -1.79 9.24
CA ALA A 248 -16.28 -0.93 8.82
C ALA A 248 -15.05 -1.71 8.34
N VAL A 249 -14.83 -2.93 8.83
CA VAL A 249 -13.65 -3.75 8.45
C VAL A 249 -13.78 -4.27 7.02
N ALA A 250 -14.93 -4.82 6.64
CA ALA A 250 -15.18 -5.26 5.28
C ALA A 250 -15.17 -4.08 4.30
N GLU A 251 -15.77 -2.93 4.70
CA GLU A 251 -15.69 -1.69 3.92
C GLU A 251 -14.25 -1.22 3.70
N SER A 252 -13.39 -1.31 4.72
CA SER A 252 -11.98 -0.97 4.64
C SER A 252 -11.22 -1.87 3.65
N PHE A 253 -11.50 -3.18 3.69
CA PHE A 253 -10.96 -4.13 2.73
C PHE A 253 -11.37 -3.77 1.30
N PHE A 254 -12.66 -3.59 1.04
CA PHE A 254 -13.14 -3.22 -0.30
C PHE A 254 -12.63 -1.86 -0.77
N SER A 255 -12.50 -0.91 0.13
CA SER A 255 -11.87 0.38 -0.20
C SER A 255 -10.42 0.18 -0.67
N SER A 256 -9.67 -0.69 0.00
CA SER A 256 -8.30 -1.03 -0.37
C SER A 256 -8.26 -1.75 -1.73
N LEU A 257 -9.03 -2.82 -1.90
CA LEU A 257 -9.13 -3.58 -3.15
C LEU A 257 -9.50 -2.67 -4.34
N LYS A 258 -10.54 -1.84 -4.17
CA LYS A 258 -10.98 -0.91 -5.21
C LYS A 258 -9.91 0.10 -5.58
N LYS A 259 -9.28 0.74 -4.61
CA LYS A 259 -8.26 1.77 -4.84
C LYS A 259 -6.96 1.20 -5.40
N GLU A 260 -6.55 0.05 -4.91
CA GLU A 260 -5.23 -0.52 -5.19
C GLU A 260 -5.21 -1.35 -6.49
N ARG A 261 -6.35 -1.96 -6.88
CA ARG A 261 -6.46 -2.84 -8.06
C ARG A 261 -7.57 -2.44 -9.04
N ILE A 262 -8.83 -2.47 -8.61
CA ILE A 262 -9.98 -2.48 -9.51
C ILE A 262 -10.17 -1.15 -10.26
N GLN A 263 -10.10 0.01 -9.57
CA GLN A 263 -10.45 1.31 -10.17
C GLN A 263 -9.48 1.79 -11.25
N LYS A 264 -8.36 1.12 -11.42
CA LYS A 264 -7.30 1.48 -12.37
C LYS A 264 -7.24 0.57 -13.58
N ARG A 265 -8.10 -0.44 -13.62
CA ARG A 265 -8.14 -1.43 -14.69
C ARG A 265 -9.51 -1.46 -15.32
N ILE A 266 -9.54 -1.61 -16.63
CA ILE A 266 -10.74 -1.92 -17.40
C ILE A 266 -10.65 -3.41 -17.71
N TYR A 267 -11.52 -4.20 -17.09
CA TYR A 267 -11.59 -5.64 -17.34
C TYR A 267 -12.45 -5.91 -18.55
N LYS A 268 -11.87 -6.51 -19.59
CA LYS A 268 -12.62 -6.93 -20.79
C LYS A 268 -13.53 -8.12 -20.45
N THR A 269 -13.04 -9.06 -19.64
CA THR A 269 -13.78 -10.27 -19.28
C THR A 269 -13.90 -10.41 -17.75
N ARG A 270 -14.91 -11.18 -17.31
CA ARG A 270 -15.07 -11.56 -15.91
C ARG A 270 -13.89 -12.40 -15.40
N ASP A 271 -13.28 -13.22 -16.26
CA ASP A 271 -12.16 -14.08 -15.88
C ASP A 271 -10.88 -13.28 -15.64
N GLN A 272 -10.64 -12.21 -16.41
CA GLN A 272 -9.57 -11.26 -16.10
C GLN A 272 -9.75 -10.61 -14.73
N ALA A 273 -10.99 -10.22 -14.41
CA ALA A 273 -11.28 -9.65 -13.09
C ALA A 273 -11.11 -10.67 -11.96
N ARG A 274 -11.53 -11.95 -12.20
CA ARG A 274 -11.34 -13.05 -11.23
C ARG A 274 -9.86 -13.30 -10.94
N ALA A 275 -9.05 -13.43 -11.99
CA ALA A 275 -7.61 -13.68 -11.83
C ALA A 275 -6.92 -12.55 -11.07
N ASP A 276 -7.25 -11.28 -11.36
CA ASP A 276 -6.65 -10.13 -10.70
C ASP A 276 -7.08 -9.99 -9.23
N VAL A 277 -8.35 -10.29 -8.91
CA VAL A 277 -8.85 -10.30 -7.52
C VAL A 277 -8.28 -11.48 -6.73
N PHE A 278 -8.15 -12.65 -7.36
CA PHE A 278 -7.48 -13.81 -6.76
C PHE A 278 -6.05 -13.46 -6.35
N ASP A 279 -5.26 -12.92 -7.28
CA ASP A 279 -3.89 -12.48 -7.02
C ASP A 279 -3.83 -11.43 -5.90
N TYR A 280 -4.76 -10.46 -5.94
CA TYR A 280 -4.82 -9.45 -4.88
C TYR A 280 -5.09 -10.06 -3.51
N ILE A 281 -6.03 -10.97 -3.37
CA ILE A 281 -6.40 -11.56 -2.08
C ILE A 281 -5.32 -12.52 -1.58
N GLU A 282 -4.94 -13.49 -2.42
CA GLU A 282 -4.12 -14.63 -1.97
C GLU A 282 -2.62 -14.29 -1.97
N ALA A 283 -2.12 -13.61 -3.00
CA ALA A 283 -0.69 -13.32 -3.08
C ALA A 283 -0.32 -12.00 -2.39
N PHE A 284 -1.14 -10.95 -2.54
CA PHE A 284 -0.76 -9.63 -2.04
C PHE A 284 -1.39 -9.29 -0.69
N TYR A 285 -2.73 -9.26 -0.57
CA TYR A 285 -3.41 -8.78 0.64
C TYR A 285 -3.10 -9.62 1.87
N ASN A 286 -3.27 -10.92 1.78
CA ASN A 286 -3.05 -11.81 2.91
C ASN A 286 -1.57 -11.98 3.26
N ARG A 287 -0.68 -12.10 2.25
CA ARG A 287 0.72 -12.51 2.48
C ARG A 287 1.70 -11.37 2.62
N THR A 288 1.52 -10.28 1.87
CA THR A 288 2.55 -9.23 1.76
C THR A 288 2.08 -7.85 2.17
N ARG A 289 0.79 -7.54 1.99
CA ARG A 289 0.27 -6.20 2.21
C ARG A 289 0.34 -5.79 3.69
N ARG A 290 1.10 -4.73 3.99
CA ARG A 290 1.22 -4.19 5.35
C ARG A 290 -0.04 -3.50 5.82
N HIS A 291 -0.49 -3.87 7.02
CA HIS A 291 -1.65 -3.31 7.69
C HIS A 291 -1.24 -2.48 8.90
N SER A 292 -1.63 -1.19 8.93
CA SER A 292 -1.34 -0.32 10.08
C SER A 292 -1.99 -0.79 11.37
N HIS A 293 -3.18 -1.42 11.30
CA HIS A 293 -3.86 -2.00 12.47
C HIS A 293 -3.09 -3.19 13.09
N LEU A 294 -2.29 -3.90 12.28
CA LEU A 294 -1.50 -5.05 12.69
C LEU A 294 -0.02 -4.69 12.95
N GLY A 295 0.26 -3.45 13.33
CA GLY A 295 1.64 -3.02 13.56
C GLY A 295 2.50 -2.91 12.29
N GLY A 296 1.89 -2.87 11.11
CA GLY A 296 2.61 -2.72 9.84
C GLY A 296 3.08 -4.04 9.22
N ILE A 297 2.60 -5.18 9.69
CA ILE A 297 2.86 -6.50 9.08
C ILE A 297 1.64 -7.01 8.31
N SER A 298 1.81 -8.09 7.56
CA SER A 298 0.72 -8.69 6.78
C SER A 298 -0.20 -9.54 7.67
N PRO A 299 -1.46 -9.80 7.24
CA PRO A 299 -2.38 -10.68 7.96
C PRO A 299 -1.80 -12.06 8.30
N GLU A 300 -1.13 -12.68 7.33
CA GLU A 300 -0.55 -14.00 7.51
C GLU A 300 0.67 -13.97 8.44
N ALA A 301 1.50 -12.93 8.37
CA ALA A 301 2.63 -12.75 9.28
C ALA A 301 2.14 -12.50 10.72
N PHE A 302 1.05 -11.73 10.89
CA PHE A 302 0.44 -11.50 12.19
C PHE A 302 -0.09 -12.80 12.83
N GLU A 303 -0.81 -13.63 12.06
CA GLU A 303 -1.27 -14.94 12.57
C GLU A 303 -0.11 -15.86 12.97
N ARG A 304 0.95 -15.93 12.14
CA ARG A 304 2.12 -16.76 12.44
C ARG A 304 2.89 -16.31 13.68
N ALA A 305 2.94 -15.01 13.95
CA ALA A 305 3.63 -14.47 15.12
C ALA A 305 2.86 -14.72 16.43
N SER A 306 1.56 -15.07 16.33
CA SER A 306 0.65 -15.26 17.47
C SER A 306 0.27 -16.73 17.68
N ALA A 307 0.73 -17.64 16.83
CA ALA A 307 0.52 -19.08 16.93
C ALA A 307 1.66 -19.76 17.70
#